data_ad663a7fd1b84d62c630eb037c8b6ad6
#
_entry.id   ad663a7fd1b84d62c630eb037c8b6ad6
#
_cell.length_a   1.000
_cell.length_b   1.000
_cell.length_c   1.000
_cell.angle_alpha   90.00
_cell.angle_beta   90.00
_cell.angle_gamma   90.00
#
_symmetry.space_group_name_H-M   'P 1'
#
loop_
_entity.id
_entity.type
_entity.pdbx_description
1 polymer ?
#
loop_
_entity_poly.entity_id
_entity_poly.type
_entity_poly.pdbx_seq_one_letter_code
_entity_poly.pdbx_strand_id
1 'polypeptide(L)'
;ISSNTSEAISAKEQYINSYHQVDPNIADVIIPIGGDGILLKSLHDFNELNKPFFGINYGSVGFLMNAASDENLEKLIINSKSTDLKPLQMSAKDEHDKVYDSIAYNEVSMMRQSHQASKFEIKINETTRMNELICDGVLVSTSAGSTAYNLSAHGSILPLDSKLLALTPISAFRPRRWRGALLSEKNIIKIKVINFKDRKVSVTADNIEFRNIKEVTIQSSKDKNCKILFDNNHSIEDKILNEQFEF
;
A
#
# COMPACT_ATOMS: atom_id res chain seq x y z
N ILE A 1 15.27 -5.94 -11.40
CA ILE A 1 14.75 -4.54 -11.49
C ILE A 1 15.40 -3.76 -10.36
N SER A 2 15.88 -2.53 -10.58
CA SER A 2 16.49 -1.73 -9.52
C SER A 2 15.90 -0.31 -9.46
N SER A 3 16.02 0.31 -8.29
CA SER A 3 15.87 1.75 -8.15
C SER A 3 17.02 2.48 -8.87
N ASN A 4 16.94 3.81 -8.98
CA ASN A 4 17.94 4.63 -9.67
C ASN A 4 19.08 5.10 -8.75
N THR A 5 19.22 4.53 -7.54
CA THR A 5 20.35 4.82 -6.64
C THR A 5 21.62 4.08 -7.13
N SER A 6 22.79 4.67 -6.86
CA SER A 6 24.09 4.08 -7.25
C SER A 6 24.28 2.68 -6.67
N GLU A 7 23.90 2.50 -5.41
CA GLU A 7 24.00 1.24 -4.67
C GLU A 7 23.14 0.14 -5.29
N ALA A 8 21.87 0.46 -5.61
CA ALA A 8 20.95 -0.50 -6.22
C ALA A 8 21.35 -0.88 -7.65
N ILE A 9 21.91 0.08 -8.43
CA ILE A 9 22.41 -0.18 -9.78
C ILE A 9 23.62 -1.09 -9.72
N SER A 10 24.60 -0.80 -8.85
CA SER A 10 25.79 -1.63 -8.66
C SER A 10 25.44 -3.05 -8.21
N ALA A 11 24.52 -3.15 -7.24
CA ALA A 11 24.03 -4.46 -6.78
C ALA A 11 23.34 -5.24 -7.92
N LYS A 12 22.52 -4.59 -8.73
CA LYS A 12 21.88 -5.22 -9.89
C LYS A 12 22.94 -5.79 -10.86
N GLU A 13 24.00 -5.05 -11.16
CA GLU A 13 25.09 -5.52 -12.04
C GLU A 13 25.78 -6.75 -11.46
N GLN A 14 26.05 -6.78 -10.16
CA GLN A 14 26.63 -7.95 -9.49
C GLN A 14 25.72 -9.18 -9.60
N TYR A 15 24.40 -9.01 -9.35
CA TYR A 15 23.45 -10.12 -9.48
C TYR A 15 23.32 -10.60 -10.93
N ILE A 16 23.31 -9.73 -11.94
CA ILE A 16 23.27 -10.11 -13.36
C ILE A 16 24.51 -10.90 -13.77
N ASN A 17 25.68 -10.55 -13.23
CA ASN A 17 26.92 -11.28 -13.50
C ASN A 17 26.98 -12.67 -12.85
N SER A 18 26.25 -12.86 -11.75
CA SER A 18 26.26 -14.11 -10.97
C SER A 18 25.08 -15.02 -11.31
N TYR A 19 23.96 -14.47 -11.78
CA TYR A 19 22.71 -15.20 -12.04
C TYR A 19 22.18 -14.90 -13.43
N HIS A 20 21.53 -15.88 -14.03
CA HIS A 20 20.93 -15.71 -15.35
C HIS A 20 19.66 -14.86 -15.29
N GLN A 21 19.69 -13.66 -15.89
CA GLN A 21 18.50 -12.81 -16.01
C GLN A 21 17.69 -13.22 -17.24
N VAL A 22 16.39 -13.36 -17.07
CA VAL A 22 15.43 -13.69 -18.12
C VAL A 22 14.31 -12.65 -18.21
N ASP A 23 13.48 -12.76 -19.25
CA ASP A 23 12.27 -11.95 -19.36
C ASP A 23 11.32 -12.23 -18.18
N PRO A 24 10.64 -11.21 -17.61
CA PRO A 24 9.71 -11.40 -16.50
C PRO A 24 8.62 -12.44 -16.72
N ASN A 25 8.17 -12.66 -17.96
CA ASN A 25 7.13 -13.65 -18.27
C ASN A 25 7.59 -15.08 -18.02
N ILE A 26 8.88 -15.38 -18.20
CA ILE A 26 9.46 -16.72 -18.02
C ILE A 26 10.27 -16.84 -16.72
N ALA A 27 10.45 -15.76 -15.98
CA ALA A 27 11.16 -15.77 -14.70
C ALA A 27 10.39 -16.60 -13.65
N ASP A 28 11.11 -17.26 -12.75
CA ASP A 28 10.53 -17.95 -11.60
C ASP A 28 10.21 -16.98 -10.47
N VAL A 29 11.03 -15.93 -10.29
CA VAL A 29 10.93 -14.92 -9.24
C VAL A 29 11.29 -13.55 -9.81
N ILE A 30 10.55 -12.52 -9.40
CA ILE A 30 10.88 -11.12 -9.69
C ILE A 30 11.67 -10.55 -8.51
N ILE A 31 12.83 -9.94 -8.78
CA ILE A 31 13.72 -9.41 -7.74
C ILE A 31 13.82 -7.89 -7.87
N PRO A 32 13.02 -7.13 -7.10
CA PRO A 32 13.21 -5.70 -6.92
C PRO A 32 14.42 -5.41 -6.02
N ILE A 33 15.30 -4.51 -6.44
CA ILE A 33 16.52 -4.11 -5.73
C ILE A 33 16.43 -2.61 -5.40
N GLY A 34 16.34 -2.26 -4.12
CA GLY A 34 16.17 -0.87 -3.66
C GLY A 34 15.38 -0.80 -2.37
N GLY A 35 14.41 0.10 -2.23
CA GLY A 35 13.49 0.19 -1.09
C GLY A 35 12.07 -0.23 -1.45
N ASP A 36 11.11 -0.02 -0.54
CA ASP A 36 9.69 -0.39 -0.76
C ASP A 36 9.07 0.24 -2.01
N GLY A 37 9.53 1.44 -2.41
CA GLY A 37 9.03 2.11 -3.62
C GLY A 37 9.27 1.34 -4.92
N ILE A 38 10.43 0.66 -5.10
CA ILE A 38 10.70 -0.16 -6.29
C ILE A 38 9.93 -1.48 -6.21
N LEU A 39 9.73 -2.03 -5.00
CA LEU A 39 8.87 -3.20 -4.81
C LEU A 39 7.43 -2.87 -5.20
N LEU A 40 6.87 -1.77 -4.68
CA LEU A 40 5.53 -1.32 -4.99
C LEU A 40 5.33 -1.11 -6.49
N LYS A 41 6.28 -0.43 -7.14
CA LYS A 41 6.29 -0.27 -8.60
C LYS A 41 6.28 -1.62 -9.31
N SER A 42 7.13 -2.56 -8.89
CA SER A 42 7.21 -3.90 -9.50
C SER A 42 5.92 -4.71 -9.30
N LEU A 43 5.27 -4.57 -8.14
CA LEU A 43 3.96 -5.18 -7.89
C LEU A 43 2.92 -4.66 -8.87
N HIS A 44 2.89 -3.35 -9.17
CA HIS A 44 1.98 -2.78 -10.16
C HIS A 44 2.32 -3.22 -11.59
N ASP A 45 3.59 -3.20 -11.96
CA ASP A 45 4.04 -3.50 -13.33
C ASP A 45 3.85 -5.00 -13.69
N PHE A 46 3.92 -5.91 -12.72
CA PHE A 46 3.98 -7.36 -12.96
C PHE A 46 2.92 -8.19 -12.23
N ASN A 47 1.88 -7.55 -11.66
CA ASN A 47 0.84 -8.27 -10.92
C ASN A 47 0.10 -9.34 -11.74
N GLU A 48 0.00 -9.16 -13.05
CA GLU A 48 -0.69 -10.08 -13.95
C GLU A 48 0.12 -11.37 -14.22
N LEU A 49 1.42 -11.37 -13.92
CA LEU A 49 2.30 -12.52 -14.18
C LEU A 49 2.17 -13.63 -13.13
N ASN A 50 1.51 -13.37 -12.00
CA ASN A 50 1.38 -14.33 -10.87
C ASN A 50 2.74 -14.90 -10.40
N LYS A 51 3.80 -14.11 -10.48
CA LYS A 51 5.14 -14.49 -10.04
C LYS A 51 5.38 -14.01 -8.62
N PRO A 52 6.13 -14.75 -7.79
CA PRO A 52 6.54 -14.27 -6.48
C PRO A 52 7.61 -13.17 -6.60
N PHE A 53 7.65 -12.30 -5.59
CA PHE A 53 8.62 -11.21 -5.49
C PHE A 53 9.56 -11.44 -4.32
N PHE A 54 10.86 -11.30 -4.53
CA PHE A 54 11.89 -11.32 -3.50
C PHE A 54 12.62 -9.98 -3.52
N GLY A 55 12.16 -9.01 -2.74
CA GLY A 55 12.75 -7.68 -2.67
C GLY A 55 14.07 -7.69 -1.88
N ILE A 56 15.10 -7.00 -2.35
CA ILE A 56 16.39 -6.85 -1.66
C ILE A 56 16.62 -5.37 -1.35
N ASN A 57 16.83 -5.05 -0.06
CA ASN A 57 16.93 -3.67 0.40
C ASN A 57 18.31 -3.08 0.11
N TYR A 58 18.31 -2.04 -0.71
CA TYR A 58 19.43 -1.11 -0.94
C TYR A 58 18.94 0.34 -0.81
N GLY A 59 17.90 0.55 0.01
CA GLY A 59 17.37 1.85 0.40
C GLY A 59 17.61 2.11 1.88
N SER A 60 17.13 3.26 2.38
CA SER A 60 17.24 3.63 3.81
C SER A 60 16.33 2.82 4.71
N VAL A 61 15.09 2.58 4.27
CA VAL A 61 14.07 1.79 4.98
C VAL A 61 13.39 0.85 3.99
N GLY A 62 13.13 -0.38 4.39
CA GLY A 62 12.46 -1.37 3.54
C GLY A 62 11.69 -2.37 4.40
N PHE A 63 10.41 -2.05 4.71
CA PHE A 63 9.57 -2.92 5.52
C PHE A 63 9.26 -4.24 4.81
N LEU A 64 9.01 -4.17 3.50
CA LEU A 64 8.65 -5.33 2.68
C LEU A 64 9.86 -5.94 1.94
N MET A 65 11.07 -5.46 2.22
CA MET A 65 12.30 -5.90 1.56
C MET A 65 13.11 -6.80 2.49
N ASN A 66 13.84 -7.76 1.91
CA ASN A 66 14.84 -8.54 2.62
C ASN A 66 16.13 -7.73 2.78
N ALA A 67 16.90 -7.98 3.83
CA ALA A 67 18.23 -7.40 3.97
C ALA A 67 19.16 -7.89 2.83
N ALA A 68 20.07 -7.04 2.38
CA ALA A 68 21.13 -7.48 1.49
C ALA A 68 22.02 -8.52 2.22
N SER A 69 22.41 -9.56 1.53
CA SER A 69 23.21 -10.66 2.07
C SER A 69 24.22 -11.14 1.05
N ASP A 70 25.38 -11.61 1.52
CA ASP A 70 26.41 -12.28 0.71
C ASP A 70 26.10 -13.78 0.48
N GLU A 71 25.00 -14.29 1.04
CA GLU A 71 24.59 -15.67 0.84
C GLU A 71 24.09 -15.89 -0.59
N ASN A 72 24.14 -17.16 -1.01
CA ASN A 72 23.65 -17.55 -2.32
C ASN A 72 22.15 -17.25 -2.44
N LEU A 73 21.77 -16.40 -3.40
CA LEU A 73 20.42 -15.91 -3.60
C LEU A 73 19.40 -17.05 -3.85
N GLU A 74 19.78 -18.08 -4.60
CA GLU A 74 18.90 -19.23 -4.85
C GLU A 74 18.54 -19.96 -3.55
N LYS A 75 19.52 -20.12 -2.65
CA LYS A 75 19.27 -20.73 -1.33
C LYS A 75 18.35 -19.88 -0.48
N LEU A 76 18.54 -18.54 -0.49
CA LEU A 76 17.66 -17.61 0.24
C LEU A 76 16.22 -17.71 -0.28
N ILE A 77 16.04 -17.73 -1.60
CA ILE A 77 14.71 -17.82 -2.24
C ILE A 77 14.04 -19.17 -1.92
N ILE A 78 14.77 -20.29 -2.07
CA ILE A 78 14.23 -21.65 -1.82
C ILE A 78 13.80 -21.80 -0.35
N ASN A 79 14.55 -21.23 0.58
CA ASN A 79 14.26 -21.30 2.01
C ASN A 79 13.31 -20.20 2.52
N SER A 80 12.87 -19.29 1.66
CA SER A 80 12.03 -18.16 2.05
C SER A 80 10.62 -18.58 2.44
N LYS A 81 9.99 -17.80 3.31
CA LYS A 81 8.54 -17.88 3.60
C LYS A 81 7.78 -16.97 2.67
N SER A 82 6.65 -17.44 2.16
CA SER A 82 5.78 -16.61 1.33
C SER A 82 4.67 -15.97 2.14
N THR A 83 4.39 -14.71 1.89
CA THR A 83 3.24 -13.98 2.42
C THR A 83 2.41 -13.44 1.26
N ASP A 84 1.11 -13.61 1.36
CA ASP A 84 0.16 -13.12 0.35
C ASP A 84 -0.20 -11.66 0.63
N LEU A 85 -0.03 -10.80 -0.37
CA LEU A 85 -0.50 -9.41 -0.35
C LEU A 85 -1.71 -9.25 -1.25
N LYS A 86 -2.83 -8.84 -0.66
CA LYS A 86 -4.05 -8.49 -1.39
C LYS A 86 -4.14 -6.98 -1.54
N PRO A 87 -4.14 -6.44 -2.76
CA PRO A 87 -4.35 -5.01 -2.96
C PRO A 87 -5.78 -4.60 -2.64
N LEU A 88 -5.98 -3.32 -2.38
CA LEU A 88 -7.29 -2.68 -2.41
C LEU A 88 -7.72 -2.52 -3.86
N GLN A 89 -8.99 -2.73 -4.13
CA GLN A 89 -9.69 -2.26 -5.33
C GLN A 89 -10.39 -0.96 -4.99
N MET A 90 -10.14 0.06 -5.79
CA MET A 90 -10.79 1.36 -5.69
C MET A 90 -11.63 1.60 -6.92
N SER A 91 -12.88 2.03 -6.72
CA SER A 91 -13.74 2.59 -7.77
C SER A 91 -14.18 3.99 -7.34
N ALA A 92 -13.74 5.00 -8.05
CA ALA A 92 -14.01 6.40 -7.76
C ALA A 92 -14.91 7.03 -8.81
N LYS A 93 -15.82 7.93 -8.38
CA LYS A 93 -16.67 8.72 -9.26
C LYS A 93 -16.34 10.19 -9.11
N ASP A 94 -16.11 10.86 -10.23
CA ASP A 94 -15.94 12.31 -10.26
C ASP A 94 -17.29 13.08 -10.26
N GLU A 95 -17.20 14.40 -10.33
CA GLU A 95 -18.36 15.30 -10.36
C GLU A 95 -19.27 15.10 -11.59
N HIS A 96 -18.79 14.49 -12.65
CA HIS A 96 -19.51 14.19 -13.89
C HIS A 96 -19.98 12.73 -14.00
N ASP A 97 -19.91 11.96 -12.90
CA ASP A 97 -20.23 10.54 -12.86
C ASP A 97 -19.28 9.63 -13.65
N LYS A 98 -18.13 10.15 -14.13
CA LYS A 98 -17.10 9.32 -14.74
C LYS A 98 -16.46 8.42 -13.66
N VAL A 99 -16.34 7.14 -13.98
CA VAL A 99 -15.77 6.12 -13.10
C VAL A 99 -14.29 5.93 -13.42
N TYR A 100 -13.49 5.81 -12.36
CA TYR A 100 -12.08 5.48 -12.40
C TYR A 100 -11.83 4.30 -11.50
N ASP A 101 -11.27 3.23 -12.03
CA ASP A 101 -10.90 2.04 -11.28
C ASP A 101 -9.38 1.95 -11.15
N SER A 102 -8.89 1.57 -9.98
CA SER A 102 -7.47 1.38 -9.70
C SER A 102 -7.27 0.37 -8.58
N ILE A 103 -6.01 -0.06 -8.38
CA ILE A 103 -5.62 -0.89 -7.26
C ILE A 103 -4.56 -0.18 -6.43
N ALA A 104 -4.48 -0.52 -5.14
CA ALA A 104 -3.44 -0.03 -4.25
C ALA A 104 -2.93 -1.17 -3.34
N TYR A 105 -1.62 -1.34 -3.26
CA TYR A 105 -0.98 -2.28 -2.35
C TYR A 105 -0.78 -1.69 -0.97
N ASN A 106 -0.52 -0.38 -0.88
CA ASN A 106 -0.42 0.32 0.39
C ASN A 106 -1.76 0.90 0.83
N GLU A 107 -2.22 1.98 0.18
CA GLU A 107 -3.45 2.66 0.60
C GLU A 107 -4.16 3.37 -0.55
N VAL A 108 -5.45 3.60 -0.30
CA VAL A 108 -6.26 4.57 -1.05
C VAL A 108 -6.50 5.76 -0.14
N SER A 109 -6.02 6.94 -0.51
CA SER A 109 -6.14 8.18 0.26
C SER A 109 -6.99 9.22 -0.48
N MET A 110 -7.87 9.91 0.26
CA MET A 110 -8.64 11.05 -0.23
C MET A 110 -8.14 12.32 0.45
N MET A 111 -7.83 13.36 -0.33
CA MET A 111 -7.27 14.61 0.15
C MET A 111 -8.02 15.81 -0.40
N ARG A 112 -8.19 16.85 0.43
CA ARG A 112 -8.71 18.14 -0.01
C ARG A 112 -7.79 18.78 -1.06
N GLN A 113 -8.38 19.40 -2.08
CA GLN A 113 -7.64 20.11 -3.14
C GLN A 113 -7.52 21.62 -2.89
N SER A 114 -8.14 22.13 -1.82
CA SER A 114 -8.16 23.55 -1.49
C SER A 114 -7.84 23.77 -0.01
N HIS A 115 -7.76 25.03 0.41
CA HIS A 115 -7.57 25.41 1.82
C HIS A 115 -8.74 25.02 2.73
N GLN A 116 -9.94 24.79 2.17
CA GLN A 116 -11.10 24.37 2.96
C GLN A 116 -10.97 22.89 3.35
N ALA A 117 -11.30 22.58 4.61
CA ALA A 117 -11.35 21.20 5.08
C ALA A 117 -12.35 20.38 4.27
N SER A 118 -12.03 19.15 3.96
CA SER A 118 -12.96 18.21 3.35
C SER A 118 -14.04 17.77 4.33
N LYS A 119 -15.16 17.30 3.82
CA LYS A 119 -16.24 16.70 4.58
C LYS A 119 -16.64 15.37 3.96
N PHE A 120 -16.61 14.32 4.75
CA PHE A 120 -16.87 12.96 4.29
C PHE A 120 -18.02 12.31 5.06
N GLU A 121 -18.93 11.64 4.35
CA GLU A 121 -19.79 10.60 4.88
C GLU A 121 -19.10 9.25 4.67
N ILE A 122 -19.07 8.40 5.71
CA ILE A 122 -18.44 7.08 5.64
C ILE A 122 -19.48 5.99 5.89
N LYS A 123 -19.57 5.05 4.95
CA LYS A 123 -20.39 3.84 5.06
C LYS A 123 -19.51 2.61 5.08
N ILE A 124 -19.91 1.63 5.89
CA ILE A 124 -19.30 0.30 5.92
C ILE A 124 -20.43 -0.70 5.64
N ASN A 125 -20.29 -1.48 4.56
CA ASN A 125 -21.30 -2.43 4.11
C ASN A 125 -22.70 -1.77 4.00
N GLU A 126 -22.77 -0.64 3.28
CA GLU A 126 -23.96 0.19 3.05
C GLU A 126 -24.57 0.86 4.31
N THR A 127 -24.06 0.57 5.50
CA THR A 127 -24.51 1.22 6.74
C THR A 127 -23.68 2.47 6.99
N THR A 128 -24.32 3.64 7.13
CA THR A 128 -23.64 4.87 7.51
C THR A 128 -23.11 4.75 8.94
N ARG A 129 -21.78 4.81 9.08
CA ARG A 129 -21.07 4.77 10.36
C ARG A 129 -20.64 6.16 10.84
N MET A 130 -20.45 7.07 9.89
CA MET A 130 -20.14 8.47 10.19
C MET A 130 -20.87 9.38 9.20
N ASN A 131 -21.73 10.23 9.70
CA ASN A 131 -22.52 11.15 8.87
C ASN A 131 -21.67 12.32 8.36
N GLU A 132 -20.71 12.81 9.15
CA GLU A 132 -19.79 13.87 8.75
C GLU A 132 -18.45 13.73 9.48
N LEU A 133 -17.37 13.56 8.70
CA LEU A 133 -16.00 13.70 9.12
C LEU A 133 -15.42 14.96 8.49
N ILE A 134 -14.98 15.93 9.30
CA ILE A 134 -14.31 17.15 8.83
C ILE A 134 -12.81 16.98 9.09
N CYS A 135 -11.99 16.99 8.01
CA CYS A 135 -10.56 16.70 8.09
C CYS A 135 -9.85 17.23 6.84
N ASP A 136 -8.54 17.08 6.78
CA ASP A 136 -7.77 17.32 5.54
C ASP A 136 -7.93 16.17 4.54
N GLY A 137 -8.07 14.96 5.04
CA GLY A 137 -8.24 13.76 4.24
C GLY A 137 -8.61 12.53 5.08
N VAL A 138 -8.78 11.42 4.40
CA VAL A 138 -9.01 10.10 5.00
C VAL A 138 -8.38 9.04 4.11
N LEU A 139 -7.81 8.01 4.69
CA LEU A 139 -7.22 6.90 3.95
C LEU A 139 -7.73 5.55 4.44
N VAL A 140 -7.68 4.58 3.54
CA VAL A 140 -7.86 3.15 3.84
C VAL A 140 -6.58 2.46 3.46
N SER A 141 -5.94 1.82 4.43
CA SER A 141 -4.68 1.11 4.24
C SER A 141 -4.83 -0.40 4.40
N THR A 142 -4.05 -1.14 3.63
CA THR A 142 -3.79 -2.57 3.84
C THR A 142 -2.87 -2.77 5.04
N SER A 143 -2.66 -4.01 5.46
CA SER A 143 -1.62 -4.34 6.44
C SER A 143 -0.22 -3.99 5.93
N ALA A 144 0.08 -4.21 4.66
CA ALA A 144 1.36 -3.85 4.04
C ALA A 144 1.61 -2.33 4.04
N GLY A 145 0.58 -1.53 3.75
CA GLY A 145 0.66 -0.06 3.75
C GLY A 145 0.56 0.56 5.15
N SER A 146 0.31 -0.25 6.20
CA SER A 146 0.09 0.30 7.54
C SER A 146 1.31 1.04 8.11
N THR A 147 2.52 0.71 7.66
CA THR A 147 3.79 1.37 7.99
C THR A 147 4.16 2.53 7.04
N ALA A 148 3.34 2.78 5.99
CA ALA A 148 3.55 3.87 5.02
C ALA A 148 2.78 5.14 5.43
N TYR A 149 1.98 5.71 4.55
CA TYR A 149 1.24 6.96 4.83
C TYR A 149 0.29 6.82 6.01
N ASN A 150 -0.27 5.64 6.24
CA ASN A 150 -1.10 5.36 7.40
C ASN A 150 -0.38 5.67 8.72
N LEU A 151 0.89 5.26 8.87
CA LEU A 151 1.70 5.55 10.05
C LEU A 151 1.93 7.05 10.21
N SER A 152 2.27 7.76 9.13
CA SER A 152 2.44 9.22 9.15
C SER A 152 1.15 9.96 9.51
N ALA A 153 -0.02 9.38 9.22
CA ALA A 153 -1.33 9.88 9.63
C ALA A 153 -1.73 9.42 11.05
N HIS A 154 -0.81 8.84 11.82
CA HIS A 154 -1.03 8.26 13.15
C HIS A 154 -2.04 7.11 13.18
N GLY A 155 -2.15 6.37 12.10
CA GLY A 155 -2.91 5.12 12.04
C GLY A 155 -2.17 3.96 12.72
N SER A 156 -2.91 2.93 13.07
CA SER A 156 -2.34 1.74 13.71
C SER A 156 -1.51 0.93 12.71
N ILE A 157 -0.36 0.44 13.15
CA ILE A 157 0.41 -0.56 12.41
C ILE A 157 -0.32 -1.90 12.53
N LEU A 158 -0.43 -2.61 11.42
CA LEU A 158 -1.10 -3.90 11.34
C LEU A 158 -0.08 -5.02 11.06
N PRO A 159 -0.16 -6.17 11.74
CA PRO A 159 0.58 -7.35 11.34
C PRO A 159 0.31 -7.69 9.86
N LEU A 160 1.33 -8.09 9.12
CA LEU A 160 1.23 -8.28 7.66
C LEU A 160 0.23 -9.38 7.28
N ASP A 161 0.09 -10.41 8.10
CA ASP A 161 -0.84 -11.53 7.94
C ASP A 161 -2.24 -11.22 8.48
N SER A 162 -2.46 -10.05 9.08
CA SER A 162 -3.77 -9.66 9.60
C SER A 162 -4.76 -9.46 8.46
N LYS A 163 -5.98 -9.96 8.66
CA LYS A 163 -7.10 -9.77 7.73
C LYS A 163 -7.85 -8.48 8.05
N LEU A 164 -7.09 -7.39 8.25
CA LEU A 164 -7.59 -6.09 8.66
C LEU A 164 -7.22 -5.01 7.65
N LEU A 165 -8.03 -3.95 7.64
CA LEU A 165 -7.77 -2.69 6.98
C LEU A 165 -7.76 -1.58 8.04
N ALA A 166 -6.90 -0.59 7.88
CA ALA A 166 -6.93 0.61 8.70
C ALA A 166 -7.68 1.73 7.95
N LEU A 167 -8.72 2.28 8.57
CA LEU A 167 -9.39 3.49 8.11
C LEU A 167 -8.94 4.64 9.01
N THR A 168 -8.14 5.57 8.46
CA THR A 168 -7.43 6.58 9.24
C THR A 168 -7.74 7.98 8.73
N PRO A 169 -8.18 8.92 9.60
CA PRO A 169 -8.36 10.31 9.22
C PRO A 169 -7.01 11.04 9.18
N ILE A 170 -6.91 12.02 8.29
CA ILE A 170 -5.75 12.90 8.18
C ILE A 170 -6.15 14.26 8.75
N SER A 171 -5.52 14.69 9.84
CA SER A 171 -5.77 15.97 10.51
C SER A 171 -7.26 16.19 10.83
N ALA A 172 -7.90 15.26 11.55
CA ALA A 172 -9.32 15.33 11.89
C ALA A 172 -9.65 16.56 12.73
N PHE A 173 -10.57 17.41 12.24
CA PHE A 173 -11.11 18.57 12.97
C PHE A 173 -12.39 18.23 13.76
N ARG A 174 -13.28 17.43 13.17
CA ARG A 174 -14.52 16.94 13.78
C ARG A 174 -14.84 15.54 13.26
N PRO A 175 -15.11 14.53 14.10
CA PRO A 175 -14.92 14.50 15.56
C PRO A 175 -13.43 14.51 15.95
N ARG A 176 -13.02 15.38 16.88
CA ARG A 176 -11.59 15.58 17.23
C ARG A 176 -10.90 14.36 17.86
N ARG A 177 -11.67 13.49 18.53
CA ARG A 177 -11.12 12.31 19.23
C ARG A 177 -11.15 11.04 18.41
N TRP A 178 -11.76 11.09 17.23
CA TRP A 178 -11.78 9.92 16.37
C TRP A 178 -10.42 9.70 15.71
N ARG A 179 -9.84 8.55 15.98
CA ARG A 179 -8.50 8.17 15.51
C ARG A 179 -8.53 7.22 14.32
N GLY A 180 -9.74 6.86 13.85
CA GLY A 180 -9.92 5.86 12.81
C GLY A 180 -10.58 4.60 13.33
N ALA A 181 -10.57 3.57 12.50
CA ALA A 181 -11.15 2.27 12.83
C ALA A 181 -10.35 1.15 12.16
N LEU A 182 -10.25 0.02 12.82
CA LEU A 182 -9.78 -1.23 12.23
C LEU A 182 -10.98 -2.01 11.71
N LEU A 183 -10.92 -2.42 10.47
CA LEU A 183 -12.00 -3.07 9.75
C LEU A 183 -11.55 -4.43 9.23
N SER A 184 -12.46 -5.39 9.13
CA SER A 184 -12.16 -6.64 8.44
C SER A 184 -11.88 -6.39 6.95
N GLU A 185 -10.93 -7.10 6.36
CA GLU A 185 -10.65 -7.06 4.90
C GLU A 185 -11.89 -7.39 4.04
N LYS A 186 -12.92 -8.01 4.63
CA LYS A 186 -14.18 -8.34 3.95
C LYS A 186 -15.13 -7.17 3.82
N ASN A 187 -14.86 -6.05 4.51
CA ASN A 187 -15.73 -4.89 4.48
C ASN A 187 -15.59 -4.11 3.16
N ILE A 188 -16.72 -3.59 2.70
CA ILE A 188 -16.77 -2.61 1.63
C ILE A 188 -16.89 -1.23 2.28
N ILE A 189 -15.95 -0.36 1.96
CA ILE A 189 -15.85 0.99 2.51
C ILE A 189 -16.26 1.96 1.43
N LYS A 190 -17.28 2.78 1.70
CA LYS A 190 -17.76 3.80 0.78
C LYS A 190 -17.61 5.17 1.43
N ILE A 191 -16.90 6.06 0.77
CA ILE A 191 -16.63 7.42 1.25
C ILE A 191 -17.22 8.41 0.25
N LYS A 192 -18.15 9.23 0.72
CA LYS A 192 -18.82 10.26 -0.10
C LYS A 192 -18.38 11.64 0.36
N VAL A 193 -18.04 12.50 -0.58
CA VAL A 193 -17.70 13.90 -0.33
C VAL A 193 -18.98 14.71 -0.16
N ILE A 194 -19.15 15.33 1.01
CA ILE A 194 -20.27 16.22 1.30
C ILE A 194 -19.93 17.61 0.71
N ASN A 195 -20.87 18.22 0.00
CA ASN A 195 -20.69 19.51 -0.70
C ASN A 195 -19.48 19.49 -1.68
N PHE A 196 -19.37 18.43 -2.47
CA PHE A 196 -18.23 18.20 -3.38
C PHE A 196 -18.00 19.34 -4.39
N LYS A 197 -19.01 20.14 -4.72
CA LYS A 197 -18.87 21.30 -5.62
C LYS A 197 -17.96 22.38 -5.04
N ASP A 198 -18.08 22.61 -3.74
CA ASP A 198 -17.32 23.65 -3.03
C ASP A 198 -16.05 23.10 -2.37
N ARG A 199 -16.06 21.80 -2.02
CA ARG A 199 -14.99 21.11 -1.30
C ARG A 199 -14.37 20.03 -2.18
N LYS A 200 -13.60 20.46 -3.18
CA LYS A 200 -12.93 19.56 -4.13
C LYS A 200 -11.97 18.62 -3.40
N VAL A 201 -12.01 17.36 -3.78
CA VAL A 201 -11.20 16.28 -3.22
C VAL A 201 -10.55 15.50 -4.35
N SER A 202 -9.31 15.08 -4.17
CA SER A 202 -8.65 14.05 -4.98
C SER A 202 -8.64 12.71 -4.24
N VAL A 203 -8.54 11.63 -4.99
CA VAL A 203 -8.24 10.29 -4.48
C VAL A 203 -6.96 9.79 -5.12
N THR A 204 -6.11 9.15 -4.34
CA THR A 204 -4.87 8.54 -4.80
C THR A 204 -4.86 7.07 -4.41
N ALA A 205 -4.62 6.18 -5.36
CA ALA A 205 -4.36 4.77 -5.15
C ALA A 205 -2.86 4.54 -5.32
N ASP A 206 -2.13 4.33 -4.22
CA ASP A 206 -0.66 4.34 -4.15
C ASP A 206 -0.07 5.62 -4.77
N ASN A 207 0.26 5.61 -6.06
CA ASN A 207 0.86 6.73 -6.78
C ASN A 207 -0.01 7.30 -7.91
N ILE A 208 -1.25 6.82 -8.10
CA ILE A 208 -2.15 7.26 -9.18
C ILE A 208 -3.24 8.15 -8.62
N GLU A 209 -3.18 9.46 -8.95
CA GLU A 209 -4.15 10.46 -8.48
C GLU A 209 -5.29 10.67 -9.49
N PHE A 210 -6.53 10.77 -8.96
CA PHE A 210 -7.73 11.21 -9.67
C PHE A 210 -8.34 12.40 -8.94
N ARG A 211 -8.75 13.41 -9.68
CA ARG A 211 -9.19 14.70 -9.11
C ARG A 211 -10.70 14.92 -9.24
N ASN A 212 -11.23 15.87 -8.45
CA ASN A 212 -12.64 16.27 -8.41
C ASN A 212 -13.59 15.10 -8.12
N ILE A 213 -13.20 14.26 -7.20
CA ILE A 213 -13.93 13.05 -6.82
C ILE A 213 -15.07 13.40 -5.86
N LYS A 214 -16.24 12.80 -6.10
CA LYS A 214 -17.41 12.93 -5.21
C LYS A 214 -17.70 11.70 -4.36
N GLU A 215 -17.26 10.53 -4.79
CA GLU A 215 -17.51 9.26 -4.10
C GLU A 215 -16.42 8.25 -4.46
N VAL A 216 -16.00 7.46 -3.46
CA VAL A 216 -15.06 6.35 -3.64
C VAL A 216 -15.60 5.11 -2.94
N THR A 217 -15.50 3.96 -3.61
CA THR A 217 -15.74 2.64 -3.01
C THR A 217 -14.42 1.88 -2.96
N ILE A 218 -14.09 1.32 -1.80
CA ILE A 218 -12.83 0.63 -1.54
C ILE A 218 -13.14 -0.72 -0.91
N GLN A 219 -12.50 -1.78 -1.40
CA GLN A 219 -12.57 -3.13 -0.85
C GLN A 219 -11.26 -3.88 -1.13
N SER A 220 -10.97 -4.92 -0.37
CA SER A 220 -9.85 -5.81 -0.73
C SER A 220 -10.16 -6.55 -2.03
N SER A 221 -9.15 -6.74 -2.87
CA SER A 221 -9.29 -7.51 -4.11
C SER A 221 -9.69 -8.96 -3.81
N LYS A 222 -10.60 -9.49 -4.61
CA LYS A 222 -11.00 -10.91 -4.55
C LYS A 222 -10.14 -11.77 -5.46
N ASP A 223 -9.66 -11.20 -6.55
CA ASP A 223 -9.05 -11.93 -7.66
C ASP A 223 -7.54 -11.71 -7.77
N LYS A 224 -7.03 -10.59 -7.19
CA LYS A 224 -5.61 -10.27 -7.23
C LYS A 224 -4.95 -10.57 -5.90
N ASN A 225 -3.85 -11.31 -5.97
CA ASN A 225 -3.00 -11.66 -4.85
C ASN A 225 -1.56 -11.73 -5.33
N CYS A 226 -0.65 -11.06 -4.65
CA CYS A 226 0.78 -11.13 -4.94
C CYS A 226 1.51 -11.82 -3.81
N LYS A 227 2.47 -12.69 -4.15
CA LYS A 227 3.31 -13.38 -3.16
C LYS A 227 4.61 -12.62 -2.98
N ILE A 228 4.91 -12.24 -1.74
CA ILE A 228 6.23 -11.73 -1.36
C ILE A 228 6.95 -12.83 -0.58
N LEU A 229 8.20 -13.01 -0.92
CA LEU A 229 9.10 -13.97 -0.30
C LEU A 229 9.99 -13.26 0.72
N PHE A 230 10.01 -13.76 1.95
CA PHE A 230 10.82 -13.25 3.03
C PHE A 230 11.85 -14.29 3.49
N ASP A 231 13.08 -13.85 3.61
CA ASP A 231 14.16 -14.67 4.18
C ASP A 231 13.80 -15.06 5.63
N ASN A 232 14.01 -16.32 5.95
CA ASN A 232 13.74 -16.86 7.30
C ASN A 232 14.62 -16.23 8.40
N ASN A 233 15.77 -15.66 8.05
CA ASN A 233 16.71 -15.06 9.01
C ASN A 233 16.31 -13.63 9.42
N HIS A 234 15.36 -12.99 8.72
CA HIS A 234 14.94 -11.63 8.97
C HIS A 234 13.41 -11.56 9.09
N SER A 235 12.93 -11.69 10.34
CA SER A 235 11.50 -11.61 10.64
C SER A 235 10.94 -10.22 10.31
N ILE A 236 9.93 -10.19 9.46
CA ILE A 236 9.15 -8.96 9.19
C ILE A 236 8.42 -8.49 10.46
N GLU A 237 8.08 -9.43 11.34
CA GLU A 237 7.45 -9.16 12.63
C GLU A 237 8.39 -8.34 13.52
N ASP A 238 9.69 -8.67 13.54
CA ASP A 238 10.70 -7.91 14.28
C ASP A 238 10.87 -6.49 13.74
N LYS A 239 10.83 -6.30 12.41
CA LYS A 239 10.87 -4.96 11.81
C LYS A 239 9.64 -4.12 12.20
N ILE A 240 8.46 -4.72 12.16
CA ILE A 240 7.21 -4.07 12.56
C ILE A 240 7.23 -3.74 14.06
N LEU A 241 7.76 -4.65 14.89
CA LEU A 241 7.91 -4.40 16.33
C LEU A 241 8.91 -3.28 16.59
N ASN A 242 10.07 -3.29 15.94
CA ASN A 242 11.07 -2.24 16.11
C ASN A 242 10.50 -0.87 15.78
N GLU A 243 9.78 -0.74 14.63
CA GLU A 243 9.15 0.53 14.24
C GLU A 243 8.11 1.03 15.27
N GLN A 244 7.43 0.14 15.96
CA GLN A 244 6.45 0.53 16.99
C GLN A 244 7.12 1.06 18.28
N PHE A 245 8.39 0.75 18.51
CA PHE A 245 9.13 1.10 19.73
C PHE A 245 10.32 2.05 19.49
N GLU A 246 10.63 2.39 18.24
CA GLU A 246 11.58 3.46 17.91
C GLU A 246 10.92 4.84 18.12
N PHE A 247 11.61 5.72 18.87
CA PHE A 247 11.18 7.10 19.18
C PHE A 247 12.14 8.11 18.56
#